data_9f08bd717f92fdd4f4f41c8bc5f1b666
#
_entry.id   9f08bd717f92fdd4f4f41c8bc5f1b666
#
_cell.length_a   1.000
_cell.length_b   1.000
_cell.length_c   1.000
_cell.angle_alpha   90.00
_cell.angle_beta   90.00
_cell.angle_gamma   90.00
#
_symmetry.space_group_name_H-M   'P 1'
#
loop_
_entity.id
_entity.type
_entity.pdbx_description
1 polymer ?
#
loop_
_entity_poly.entity_id
_entity_poly.type
_entity_poly.pdbx_seq_one_letter_code
_entity_poly.pdbx_strand_id
1 'polypeptide(L)'
;MCSLHFREEREQAVILAVDVSGSMHYASSAARVSKLDYAAEVAAVLAYSAAQSGDKCGLLIYGNSHSHYIPPAKGVKQTLRIVREIVASKNDGTDQNISDVARQLVLSQKKAAMVIMISDFWGENNKAALGQINFKHDFIPIRIADPMELHLPDAGRVILKDPETGKSMFLNLSRQDVRETHANAVHLHREKWTQDFRRLGIDFLDLQTTDNFMPPLRALFARRSRKFSR
;
A
#
# COMPACT_ATOMS: atom_id res chain seq x y z
N MET A 1 17.59 -7.39 47.91
CA MET A 1 16.54 -7.95 47.08
C MET A 1 16.54 -7.18 45.76
N CYS A 2 17.19 -7.70 44.71
CA CYS A 2 17.27 -7.04 43.40
C CYS A 2 16.01 -7.42 42.64
N SER A 3 15.12 -6.44 42.43
CA SER A 3 13.96 -6.62 41.54
C SER A 3 14.45 -6.53 40.09
N LEU A 4 14.56 -7.66 39.40
CA LEU A 4 14.75 -7.73 37.95
C LEU A 4 13.43 -7.28 37.30
N HIS A 5 13.40 -6.02 36.87
CA HIS A 5 12.35 -5.54 35.98
C HIS A 5 12.64 -6.13 34.59
N PHE A 6 12.02 -7.26 34.27
CA PHE A 6 11.87 -7.73 32.89
C PHE A 6 11.01 -6.68 32.18
N ARG A 7 11.61 -5.83 31.37
CA ARG A 7 10.89 -5.15 30.29
C ARG A 7 10.46 -6.24 29.33
N GLU A 8 9.20 -6.60 29.40
CA GLU A 8 8.55 -7.43 28.41
C GLU A 8 8.64 -6.64 27.08
N GLU A 9 9.61 -6.96 26.23
CA GLU A 9 9.63 -6.49 24.84
C GLU A 9 8.37 -7.10 24.20
N ARG A 10 7.31 -6.30 24.12
CA ARG A 10 6.09 -6.72 23.43
C ARG A 10 6.42 -6.90 21.97
N GLU A 11 6.63 -8.17 21.57
CA GLU A 11 6.75 -8.55 20.18
C GLU A 11 5.56 -8.00 19.39
N GLN A 12 5.81 -7.03 18.55
CA GLN A 12 4.76 -6.49 17.68
C GLN A 12 4.60 -7.40 16.45
N ALA A 13 3.38 -7.60 16.02
CA ALA A 13 3.11 -8.22 14.73
C ALA A 13 2.93 -7.10 13.71
N VAL A 14 3.66 -7.21 12.60
CA VAL A 14 3.54 -6.34 11.42
C VAL A 14 2.85 -7.14 10.33
N ILE A 15 1.78 -6.64 9.76
CA ILE A 15 1.09 -7.22 8.60
C ILE A 15 1.28 -6.29 7.42
N LEU A 16 1.92 -6.77 6.38
CA LEU A 16 1.98 -6.09 5.10
C LEU A 16 0.78 -6.52 4.28
N ALA A 17 -0.11 -5.58 3.96
CA ALA A 17 -1.25 -5.81 3.05
C ALA A 17 -0.87 -5.19 1.70
N VAL A 18 -0.62 -6.02 0.69
CA VAL A 18 -0.10 -5.58 -0.61
C VAL A 18 -1.14 -5.82 -1.68
N ASP A 19 -1.47 -4.76 -2.38
CA ASP A 19 -2.34 -4.75 -3.54
C ASP A 19 -1.60 -5.30 -4.77
N VAL A 20 -2.20 -6.27 -5.46
CA VAL A 20 -1.67 -6.86 -6.69
C VAL A 20 -2.69 -6.78 -7.83
N SER A 21 -3.66 -5.88 -7.73
CA SER A 21 -4.65 -5.61 -8.78
C SER A 21 -4.00 -5.22 -10.11
N GLY A 22 -4.78 -5.20 -11.17
CA GLY A 22 -4.30 -4.90 -12.52
C GLY A 22 -3.61 -3.55 -12.62
N SER A 23 -4.12 -2.55 -11.90
CA SER A 23 -3.54 -1.20 -11.87
C SER A 23 -2.13 -1.19 -11.29
N MET A 24 -1.80 -2.05 -10.32
CA MET A 24 -0.46 -2.14 -9.72
C MET A 24 0.62 -2.68 -10.68
N HIS A 25 0.23 -3.41 -11.72
CA HIS A 25 1.16 -3.88 -12.77
C HIS A 25 1.53 -2.80 -13.78
N TYR A 26 0.92 -1.61 -13.68
CA TYR A 26 1.23 -0.52 -14.59
C TYR A 26 2.63 0.06 -14.32
N ALA A 27 3.35 0.30 -15.42
CA ALA A 27 4.61 1.05 -15.46
C ALA A 27 4.62 1.96 -16.66
N SER A 28 4.85 3.25 -16.45
CA SER A 28 5.04 4.20 -17.54
C SER A 28 6.50 4.23 -18.01
N SER A 29 6.74 4.90 -19.16
CA SER A 29 8.10 5.17 -19.66
C SER A 29 8.91 6.07 -18.73
N ALA A 30 8.26 6.84 -17.85
CA ALA A 30 8.92 7.67 -16.83
C ALA A 30 9.39 6.85 -15.62
N ALA A 31 8.70 5.75 -15.33
CA ALA A 31 9.07 4.83 -14.26
C ALA A 31 9.89 3.66 -14.83
N ARG A 32 10.94 3.26 -14.11
CA ARG A 32 11.77 2.10 -14.50
C ARG A 32 11.18 0.77 -14.05
N VAL A 33 10.25 0.81 -13.11
CA VAL A 33 9.64 -0.33 -12.44
C VAL A 33 8.12 -0.15 -12.37
N SER A 34 7.38 -1.25 -12.31
CA SER A 34 5.94 -1.18 -12.07
C SER A 34 5.63 -0.71 -10.64
N LYS A 35 4.38 -0.27 -10.40
CA LYS A 35 3.94 0.04 -9.03
C LYS A 35 4.08 -1.17 -8.12
N LEU A 36 3.83 -2.39 -8.63
CA LEU A 36 3.98 -3.63 -7.87
C LEU A 36 5.44 -3.94 -7.53
N ASP A 37 6.38 -3.77 -8.47
CA ASP A 37 7.80 -3.97 -8.18
C ASP A 37 8.29 -2.99 -7.11
N TYR A 38 7.87 -1.73 -7.23
CA TYR A 38 8.17 -0.71 -6.23
C TYR A 38 7.53 -1.03 -4.87
N ALA A 39 6.28 -1.53 -4.85
CA ALA A 39 5.62 -2.01 -3.64
C ALA A 39 6.38 -3.19 -3.00
N ALA A 40 6.90 -4.12 -3.82
CA ALA A 40 7.70 -5.23 -3.36
C ALA A 40 9.01 -4.78 -2.70
N GLU A 41 9.69 -3.76 -3.26
CA GLU A 41 10.88 -3.16 -2.65
C GLU A 41 10.56 -2.51 -1.29
N VAL A 42 9.49 -1.72 -1.21
CA VAL A 42 9.03 -1.12 0.05
C VAL A 42 8.68 -2.20 1.08
N ALA A 43 7.94 -3.23 0.67
CA ALA A 43 7.56 -4.36 1.53
C ALA A 43 8.77 -5.15 2.01
N ALA A 44 9.78 -5.36 1.15
CA ALA A 44 11.02 -6.04 1.49
C ALA A 44 11.79 -5.32 2.60
N VAL A 45 11.92 -3.99 2.48
CA VAL A 45 12.59 -3.16 3.49
C VAL A 45 11.85 -3.18 4.82
N LEU A 46 10.52 -3.08 4.79
CA LEU A 46 9.67 -3.14 5.99
C LEU A 46 9.75 -4.51 6.68
N ALA A 47 9.63 -5.60 5.92
CA ALA A 47 9.74 -6.97 6.45
C ALA A 47 11.13 -7.26 7.01
N TYR A 48 12.19 -6.77 6.34
CA TYR A 48 13.56 -6.90 6.83
C TYR A 48 13.78 -6.11 8.11
N SER A 49 13.26 -4.87 8.18
CA SER A 49 13.34 -4.06 9.39
C SER A 49 12.64 -4.72 10.58
N ALA A 50 11.44 -5.29 10.38
CA ALA A 50 10.73 -6.05 11.39
C ALA A 50 11.55 -7.27 11.85
N ALA A 51 12.18 -8.01 10.91
CA ALA A 51 13.03 -9.16 11.25
C ALA A 51 14.26 -8.75 12.08
N GLN A 52 14.89 -7.61 11.79
CA GLN A 52 16.03 -7.09 12.54
C GLN A 52 15.62 -6.62 13.95
N SER A 53 14.41 -6.09 14.11
CA SER A 53 13.86 -5.68 15.42
C SER A 53 13.32 -6.86 16.25
N GLY A 54 13.36 -8.10 15.73
CA GLY A 54 12.81 -9.27 16.40
C GLY A 54 11.29 -9.39 16.34
N ASP A 55 10.62 -8.52 15.57
CA ASP A 55 9.19 -8.52 15.35
C ASP A 55 8.74 -9.63 14.40
N LYS A 56 7.46 -10.00 14.48
CA LYS A 56 6.84 -10.94 13.56
C LYS A 56 6.28 -10.20 12.36
N CYS A 57 6.59 -10.65 11.15
CA CYS A 57 6.04 -10.09 9.92
C CYS A 57 5.15 -11.10 9.20
N GLY A 58 3.95 -10.69 8.80
CA GLY A 58 3.00 -11.43 7.98
C GLY A 58 2.66 -10.68 6.71
N LEU A 59 1.92 -11.33 5.82
CA LEU A 59 1.53 -10.77 4.52
C LEU A 59 0.06 -11.07 4.26
N LEU A 60 -0.65 -10.10 3.69
CA LEU A 60 -1.90 -10.28 3.00
C LEU A 60 -1.75 -9.75 1.57
N ILE A 61 -1.82 -10.62 0.59
CA ILE A 61 -1.95 -10.24 -0.82
C ILE A 61 -3.43 -10.12 -1.14
N TYR A 62 -3.84 -9.05 -1.82
CA TYR A 62 -5.22 -8.81 -2.24
C TYR A 62 -5.25 -8.12 -3.62
N GLY A 63 -6.44 -7.95 -4.20
CA GLY A 63 -6.60 -7.41 -5.55
C GLY A 63 -6.65 -8.50 -6.64
N ASN A 64 -6.81 -9.75 -6.22
CA ASN A 64 -7.05 -10.93 -7.05
C ASN A 64 -8.35 -11.61 -6.62
N SER A 65 -8.82 -12.60 -7.39
CA SER A 65 -9.98 -13.44 -7.04
C SER A 65 -9.85 -14.09 -5.66
N HIS A 66 -8.63 -14.40 -5.24
CA HIS A 66 -8.33 -15.03 -3.96
C HIS A 66 -7.22 -14.27 -3.24
N SER A 67 -7.56 -13.64 -2.12
CA SER A 67 -6.54 -13.09 -1.26
C SER A 67 -5.73 -14.18 -0.57
N HIS A 68 -4.43 -13.95 -0.44
CA HIS A 68 -3.50 -14.89 0.17
C HIS A 68 -2.93 -14.34 1.48
N TYR A 69 -3.20 -15.02 2.60
CA TYR A 69 -2.73 -14.61 3.92
C TYR A 69 -1.60 -15.51 4.41
N ILE A 70 -0.48 -14.90 4.77
CA ILE A 70 0.66 -15.54 5.42
C ILE A 70 0.73 -15.05 6.86
N PRO A 71 0.56 -15.94 7.86
CA PRO A 71 0.61 -15.57 9.26
C PRO A 71 1.95 -14.95 9.66
N PRO A 72 1.96 -14.03 10.66
CA PRO A 72 3.19 -13.41 11.14
C PRO A 72 4.17 -14.44 11.71
N ALA A 73 5.41 -14.43 11.22
CA ALA A 73 6.51 -15.23 11.73
C ALA A 73 7.80 -14.40 11.80
N LYS A 74 8.79 -14.88 12.58
CA LYS A 74 10.08 -14.20 12.78
C LYS A 74 11.11 -14.58 11.73
N GLY A 75 12.05 -13.68 11.54
CA GLY A 75 13.34 -13.94 10.92
C GLY A 75 13.38 -13.76 9.40
N VAL A 76 14.59 -13.76 8.86
CA VAL A 76 14.89 -13.43 7.46
C VAL A 76 14.25 -14.40 6.47
N LYS A 77 14.06 -15.69 6.85
CA LYS A 77 13.36 -16.66 5.99
C LYS A 77 11.91 -16.23 5.69
N GLN A 78 11.23 -15.63 6.68
CA GLN A 78 9.89 -15.09 6.48
C GLN A 78 9.91 -13.87 5.56
N THR A 79 10.90 -12.98 5.69
CA THR A 79 11.08 -11.84 4.77
C THR A 79 11.23 -12.32 3.33
N LEU A 80 12.10 -13.31 3.09
CA LEU A 80 12.29 -13.86 1.73
C LEU A 80 11.03 -14.51 1.18
N ARG A 81 10.26 -15.19 2.04
CA ARG A 81 8.95 -15.75 1.66
C ARG A 81 7.98 -14.66 1.23
N ILE A 82 7.86 -13.59 2.03
CA ILE A 82 6.98 -12.44 1.75
C ILE A 82 7.31 -11.83 0.39
N VAL A 83 8.58 -11.50 0.15
CA VAL A 83 9.04 -10.91 -1.12
C VAL A 83 8.74 -11.83 -2.30
N ARG A 84 9.04 -13.12 -2.17
CA ARG A 84 8.78 -14.11 -3.22
C ARG A 84 7.29 -14.18 -3.58
N GLU A 85 6.40 -14.20 -2.59
CA GLU A 85 4.95 -14.29 -2.82
C GLU A 85 4.42 -13.02 -3.50
N ILE A 86 4.94 -11.83 -3.16
CA ILE A 86 4.56 -10.56 -3.83
C ILE A 86 5.01 -10.60 -5.29
N VAL A 87 6.28 -10.92 -5.54
CA VAL A 87 6.85 -10.93 -6.91
C VAL A 87 6.23 -12.03 -7.78
N ALA A 88 5.86 -13.17 -7.18
CA ALA A 88 5.22 -14.26 -7.90
C ALA A 88 3.72 -14.04 -8.16
N SER A 89 3.12 -13.01 -7.54
CA SER A 89 1.69 -12.73 -7.72
C SER A 89 1.39 -12.31 -9.15
N LYS A 90 0.25 -12.79 -9.67
CA LYS A 90 -0.24 -12.46 -11.01
C LYS A 90 -1.60 -11.83 -10.87
N ASN A 91 -1.88 -10.85 -11.71
CA ASN A 91 -3.23 -10.33 -11.86
C ASN A 91 -4.09 -11.35 -12.61
N ASP A 92 -5.26 -11.67 -12.06
CA ASP A 92 -6.26 -12.55 -12.68
C ASP A 92 -7.49 -11.78 -13.24
N GLY A 93 -7.40 -10.44 -13.27
CA GLY A 93 -8.44 -9.57 -13.81
C GLY A 93 -9.63 -9.35 -12.87
N THR A 94 -9.49 -9.69 -11.59
CA THR A 94 -10.52 -9.45 -10.57
C THR A 94 -10.05 -8.32 -9.65
N ASP A 95 -10.95 -7.41 -9.33
CA ASP A 95 -10.69 -6.37 -8.32
C ASP A 95 -11.34 -6.74 -6.99
N GLN A 96 -10.66 -6.48 -5.89
CA GLN A 96 -11.16 -6.78 -4.56
C GLN A 96 -11.51 -5.49 -3.82
N ASN A 97 -12.76 -5.39 -3.34
CA ASN A 97 -13.22 -4.22 -2.60
C ASN A 97 -12.47 -4.07 -1.27
N ILE A 98 -12.07 -2.86 -0.92
CA ILE A 98 -11.39 -2.52 0.34
C ILE A 98 -12.16 -3.02 1.59
N SER A 99 -13.48 -3.15 1.51
CA SER A 99 -14.30 -3.69 2.60
C SER A 99 -14.04 -5.17 2.88
N ASP A 100 -13.79 -5.95 1.83
CA ASP A 100 -13.46 -7.38 1.96
C ASP A 100 -12.06 -7.55 2.51
N VAL A 101 -11.11 -6.73 2.08
CA VAL A 101 -9.74 -6.67 2.62
C VAL A 101 -9.76 -6.31 4.10
N ALA A 102 -10.53 -5.29 4.49
CA ALA A 102 -10.69 -4.89 5.89
C ALA A 102 -11.26 -6.02 6.75
N ARG A 103 -12.34 -6.67 6.27
CA ARG A 103 -12.95 -7.82 6.95
C ARG A 103 -11.94 -8.95 7.12
N GLN A 104 -11.18 -9.26 6.07
CA GLN A 104 -10.18 -10.32 6.12
C GLN A 104 -9.05 -10.01 7.10
N LEU A 105 -8.50 -8.79 7.12
CA LEU A 105 -7.51 -8.35 8.10
C LEU A 105 -8.02 -8.51 9.53
N VAL A 106 -9.26 -8.04 9.78
CA VAL A 106 -9.89 -8.13 11.10
C VAL A 106 -10.11 -9.58 11.54
N LEU A 107 -10.48 -10.48 10.62
CA LEU A 107 -10.72 -11.89 10.94
C LEU A 107 -9.44 -12.71 11.08
N SER A 108 -8.46 -12.50 10.18
CA SER A 108 -7.21 -13.28 10.13
C SER A 108 -6.25 -12.89 11.24
N GLN A 109 -6.16 -11.60 11.57
CA GLN A 109 -5.29 -11.10 12.63
C GLN A 109 -6.10 -10.75 13.88
N LYS A 110 -6.21 -11.71 14.80
CA LYS A 110 -7.06 -11.57 16.03
C LYS A 110 -6.50 -10.54 17.02
N LYS A 111 -5.17 -10.47 17.19
CA LYS A 111 -4.51 -9.52 18.10
C LYS A 111 -4.22 -8.22 17.38
N ALA A 112 -4.15 -7.12 18.13
CA ALA A 112 -3.69 -5.85 17.58
C ALA A 112 -2.31 -6.00 16.91
N ALA A 113 -2.14 -5.39 15.75
CA ALA A 113 -0.92 -5.44 14.97
C ALA A 113 -0.70 -4.09 14.27
N MET A 114 0.51 -3.81 13.82
CA MET A 114 0.74 -2.76 12.86
C MET A 114 0.37 -3.31 11.46
N VAL A 115 -0.57 -2.67 10.79
CA VAL A 115 -1.01 -3.03 9.43
C VAL A 115 -0.54 -1.96 8.47
N ILE A 116 0.37 -2.31 7.59
CA ILE A 116 0.89 -1.43 6.54
C ILE A 116 0.26 -1.88 5.22
N MET A 117 -0.63 -1.05 4.67
CA MET A 117 -1.31 -1.33 3.41
C MET A 117 -0.66 -0.56 2.28
N ILE A 118 -0.20 -1.28 1.27
CA ILE A 118 0.50 -0.73 0.10
C ILE A 118 -0.39 -0.93 -1.12
N SER A 119 -0.85 0.18 -1.72
CA SER A 119 -1.78 0.21 -2.86
C SER A 119 -1.67 1.54 -3.59
N ASP A 120 -2.20 1.63 -4.78
CA ASP A 120 -2.46 2.92 -5.44
C ASP A 120 -3.75 3.58 -4.96
N PHE A 121 -4.60 2.84 -4.24
CA PHE A 121 -5.89 3.30 -3.72
C PHE A 121 -6.78 3.87 -4.82
N TRP A 122 -6.76 3.26 -6.01
CA TRP A 122 -7.55 3.73 -7.15
C TRP A 122 -9.03 3.34 -7.07
N GLY A 123 -9.38 2.30 -6.33
CA GLY A 123 -10.74 1.81 -6.14
C GLY A 123 -11.65 2.73 -5.31
N GLU A 124 -12.85 2.25 -5.02
CA GLU A 124 -13.82 2.98 -4.20
C GLU A 124 -13.30 3.22 -2.78
N ASN A 125 -13.40 4.47 -2.37
CA ASN A 125 -13.09 4.86 -1.01
C ASN A 125 -14.22 4.43 -0.07
N ASN A 126 -13.90 3.55 0.87
CA ASN A 126 -14.80 3.15 1.95
C ASN A 126 -14.22 3.53 3.32
N LYS A 127 -14.62 4.72 3.79
CA LYS A 127 -14.18 5.25 5.10
C LYS A 127 -14.52 4.32 6.26
N ALA A 128 -15.65 3.61 6.20
CA ALA A 128 -16.04 2.68 7.27
C ALA A 128 -15.07 1.49 7.34
N ALA A 129 -14.65 0.95 6.19
CA ALA A 129 -13.66 -0.13 6.12
C ALA A 129 -12.30 0.31 6.69
N LEU A 130 -11.83 1.52 6.33
CA LEU A 130 -10.61 2.11 6.90
C LEU A 130 -10.72 2.28 8.42
N GLY A 131 -11.88 2.77 8.89
CA GLY A 131 -12.16 2.92 10.30
C GLY A 131 -12.13 1.59 11.07
N GLN A 132 -12.63 0.50 10.47
CA GLN A 132 -12.58 -0.83 11.06
C GLN A 132 -11.14 -1.34 11.23
N ILE A 133 -10.28 -1.15 10.21
CA ILE A 133 -8.87 -1.52 10.30
C ILE A 133 -8.20 -0.70 11.40
N ASN A 134 -8.36 0.63 11.36
CA ASN A 134 -7.72 1.56 12.29
C ASN A 134 -8.21 1.42 13.74
N PHE A 135 -9.45 0.98 13.96
CA PHE A 135 -9.98 0.69 15.29
C PHE A 135 -9.31 -0.51 15.95
N LYS A 136 -9.00 -1.54 15.17
CA LYS A 136 -8.43 -2.80 15.68
C LYS A 136 -6.92 -2.84 15.63
N HIS A 137 -6.32 -2.19 14.64
CA HIS A 137 -4.90 -2.26 14.32
C HIS A 137 -4.30 -0.85 14.24
N ASP A 138 -3.00 -0.76 14.39
CA ASP A 138 -2.23 0.44 14.04
C ASP A 138 -2.06 0.50 12.53
N PHE A 139 -2.91 1.30 11.84
CA PHE A 139 -3.06 1.28 10.40
C PHE A 139 -2.23 2.38 9.72
N ILE A 140 -1.43 1.98 8.73
CA ILE A 140 -0.55 2.86 7.96
C ILE A 140 -0.73 2.57 6.46
N PRO A 141 -1.51 3.36 5.72
CA PRO A 141 -1.56 3.28 4.26
C PRO A 141 -0.33 3.93 3.62
N ILE A 142 0.24 3.25 2.62
CA ILE A 142 1.27 3.75 1.73
C ILE A 142 0.68 3.74 0.33
N ARG A 143 0.43 4.92 -0.22
CA ARG A 143 -0.09 5.08 -1.58
C ARG A 143 1.06 5.18 -2.56
N ILE A 144 1.01 4.39 -3.64
CA ILE A 144 1.98 4.41 -4.72
C ILE A 144 1.30 4.93 -5.99
N ALA A 145 1.94 5.84 -6.69
CA ALA A 145 1.48 6.36 -7.97
C ALA A 145 2.60 6.34 -9.01
N ASP A 146 2.23 6.11 -10.27
CA ASP A 146 3.12 6.37 -11.39
C ASP A 146 3.03 7.86 -11.78
N PRO A 147 4.13 8.53 -12.12
CA PRO A 147 4.11 9.94 -12.52
C PRO A 147 3.17 10.25 -13.68
N MET A 148 3.05 9.32 -14.66
CA MET A 148 2.17 9.53 -15.81
C MET A 148 0.69 9.32 -15.50
N GLU A 149 0.36 8.61 -14.41
CA GLU A 149 -1.02 8.58 -13.90
C GLU A 149 -1.42 9.93 -13.29
N LEU A 150 -0.46 10.65 -12.70
CA LEU A 150 -0.71 11.97 -12.12
C LEU A 150 -0.80 13.07 -13.18
N HIS A 151 0.07 12.97 -14.20
CA HIS A 151 0.20 13.97 -15.24
C HIS A 151 0.40 13.32 -16.61
N LEU A 152 -0.66 13.26 -17.41
CA LEU A 152 -0.58 12.74 -18.78
C LEU A 152 0.31 13.65 -19.65
N PRO A 153 1.26 13.08 -20.42
CA PRO A 153 2.09 13.86 -21.34
C PRO A 153 1.31 14.30 -22.57
N ASP A 154 1.85 15.27 -23.32
CA ASP A 154 1.40 15.55 -24.68
C ASP A 154 1.93 14.45 -25.62
N ALA A 155 1.12 13.43 -25.87
CA ALA A 155 1.50 12.23 -26.62
C ALA A 155 0.61 12.02 -27.88
N GLY A 156 -0.14 13.06 -28.30
CA GLY A 156 -1.01 12.92 -29.47
C GLY A 156 -2.24 12.06 -29.19
N ARG A 157 -2.63 11.26 -30.17
CA ARG A 157 -3.77 10.33 -30.05
C ARG A 157 -3.30 9.00 -29.51
N VAL A 158 -3.90 8.55 -28.40
CA VAL A 158 -3.56 7.31 -27.72
C VAL A 158 -4.79 6.45 -27.45
N ILE A 159 -4.57 5.16 -27.32
CA ILE A 159 -5.57 4.24 -26.77
C ILE A 159 -5.12 3.89 -25.37
N LEU A 160 -5.88 4.32 -24.37
CA LEU A 160 -5.69 3.87 -22.99
C LEU A 160 -6.52 2.62 -22.77
N LYS A 161 -5.92 1.61 -22.17
CA LYS A 161 -6.60 0.39 -21.76
C LYS A 161 -6.71 0.37 -20.23
N ASP A 162 -7.92 0.22 -19.74
CA ASP A 162 -8.18 0.02 -18.33
C ASP A 162 -7.64 -1.38 -17.92
N PRO A 163 -6.69 -1.45 -16.98
CA PRO A 163 -6.05 -2.71 -16.60
C PRO A 163 -7.00 -3.65 -15.85
N GLU A 164 -8.06 -3.12 -15.22
CA GLU A 164 -9.03 -3.92 -14.45
C GLU A 164 -10.14 -4.49 -15.36
N THR A 165 -10.73 -3.65 -16.20
CA THR A 165 -11.87 -4.04 -17.03
C THR A 165 -11.48 -4.48 -18.44
N GLY A 166 -10.24 -4.21 -18.85
CA GLY A 166 -9.77 -4.44 -20.22
C GLY A 166 -10.37 -3.51 -21.27
N LYS A 167 -11.25 -2.58 -20.88
CA LYS A 167 -11.88 -1.62 -21.79
C LYS A 167 -10.86 -0.64 -22.33
N SER A 168 -11.02 -0.29 -23.61
CA SER A 168 -10.14 0.69 -24.26
C SER A 168 -10.87 1.99 -24.51
N MET A 169 -10.18 3.11 -24.27
CA MET A 169 -10.68 4.46 -24.52
C MET A 169 -9.74 5.20 -25.46
N PHE A 170 -10.30 5.87 -26.44
CA PHE A 170 -9.55 6.69 -27.38
C PHE A 170 -9.46 8.12 -26.85
N LEU A 171 -8.24 8.62 -26.61
CA LEU A 171 -8.00 9.97 -26.11
C LEU A 171 -7.04 10.73 -27.03
N ASN A 172 -7.27 12.03 -27.16
CA ASN A 172 -6.32 12.94 -27.80
C ASN A 172 -5.59 13.75 -26.72
N LEU A 173 -4.40 13.30 -26.37
CA LEU A 173 -3.58 13.92 -25.33
C LEU A 173 -2.86 15.20 -25.79
N SER A 174 -2.90 15.58 -27.08
CA SER A 174 -2.48 16.93 -27.50
C SER A 174 -3.44 18.03 -27.02
N ARG A 175 -4.68 17.66 -26.68
CA ARG A 175 -5.65 18.60 -26.14
C ARG A 175 -5.36 18.88 -24.66
N GLN A 176 -5.12 20.14 -24.34
CA GLN A 176 -4.82 20.58 -22.97
C GLN A 176 -6.01 20.32 -22.01
N ASP A 177 -7.24 20.57 -22.47
CA ASP A 177 -8.45 20.37 -21.70
C ASP A 177 -8.64 18.89 -21.27
N VAL A 178 -8.25 17.92 -22.11
CA VAL A 178 -8.28 16.50 -21.78
C VAL A 178 -7.29 16.19 -20.66
N ARG A 179 -6.06 16.71 -20.76
CA ARG A 179 -5.04 16.49 -19.72
C ARG A 179 -5.39 17.14 -18.40
N GLU A 180 -5.95 18.39 -18.44
CA GLU A 180 -6.40 19.09 -17.23
C GLU A 180 -7.60 18.40 -16.58
N THR A 181 -8.56 17.92 -17.36
CA THR A 181 -9.70 17.15 -16.84
C THR A 181 -9.23 15.90 -16.11
N HIS A 182 -8.27 15.16 -16.70
CA HIS A 182 -7.68 14.00 -16.05
C HIS A 182 -6.95 14.38 -14.76
N ALA A 183 -6.05 15.36 -14.80
CA ALA A 183 -5.28 15.80 -13.63
C ALA A 183 -6.21 16.25 -12.47
N ASN A 184 -7.29 16.96 -12.79
CA ASN A 184 -8.28 17.37 -11.80
C ASN A 184 -9.03 16.17 -11.19
N ALA A 185 -9.40 15.17 -12.01
CA ALA A 185 -10.07 13.96 -11.53
C ALA A 185 -9.14 13.16 -10.58
N VAL A 186 -7.88 12.99 -10.96
CA VAL A 186 -6.86 12.33 -10.12
C VAL A 186 -6.64 13.09 -8.83
N HIS A 187 -6.51 14.42 -8.90
CA HIS A 187 -6.33 15.27 -7.72
C HIS A 187 -7.51 15.12 -6.75
N LEU A 188 -8.75 15.23 -7.22
CA LEU A 188 -9.95 15.09 -6.41
C LEU A 188 -10.04 13.70 -5.75
N HIS A 189 -9.71 12.64 -6.51
CA HIS A 189 -9.69 11.28 -5.98
C HIS A 189 -8.66 11.14 -4.85
N ARG A 190 -7.42 11.62 -5.05
CA ARG A 190 -6.36 11.58 -4.03
C ARG A 190 -6.70 12.42 -2.80
N GLU A 191 -7.31 13.60 -3.00
CA GLU A 191 -7.75 14.47 -1.92
C GLU A 191 -8.81 13.79 -1.04
N LYS A 192 -9.76 13.07 -1.63
CA LYS A 192 -10.80 12.33 -0.89
C LYS A 192 -10.18 11.32 0.07
N TRP A 193 -9.23 10.48 -0.39
CA TRP A 193 -8.51 9.54 0.45
C TRP A 193 -7.70 10.25 1.55
N THR A 194 -6.99 11.32 1.18
CA THR A 194 -6.18 12.12 2.10
C THR A 194 -7.03 12.73 3.22
N GLN A 195 -8.20 13.26 2.88
CA GLN A 195 -9.12 13.83 3.87
C GLN A 195 -9.66 12.75 4.82
N ASP A 196 -9.99 11.56 4.31
CA ASP A 196 -10.48 10.48 5.17
C ASP A 196 -9.39 9.92 6.08
N PHE A 197 -8.14 9.76 5.60
CA PHE A 197 -7.01 9.41 6.46
C PHE A 197 -6.82 10.42 7.59
N ARG A 198 -6.84 11.73 7.26
CA ARG A 198 -6.71 12.80 8.26
C ARG A 198 -7.86 12.80 9.26
N ARG A 199 -9.11 12.64 8.81
CA ARG A 199 -10.30 12.59 9.69
C ARG A 199 -10.30 11.40 10.64
N LEU A 200 -9.69 10.29 10.24
CA LEU A 200 -9.54 9.09 11.06
C LEU A 200 -8.25 9.10 11.90
N GLY A 201 -7.44 10.16 11.83
CA GLY A 201 -6.17 10.27 12.54
C GLY A 201 -5.11 9.28 12.06
N ILE A 202 -5.23 8.78 10.82
CA ILE A 202 -4.33 7.82 10.22
C ILE A 202 -3.12 8.53 9.62
N ASP A 203 -1.92 8.15 10.06
CA ASP A 203 -0.67 8.56 9.41
C ASP A 203 -0.51 7.77 8.10
N PHE A 204 -0.15 8.45 7.01
CA PHE A 204 0.01 7.81 5.70
C PHE A 204 1.23 8.36 4.94
N LEU A 205 1.65 7.63 3.90
CA LEU A 205 2.65 8.07 2.92
C LEU A 205 2.05 8.12 1.52
N ASP A 206 2.52 9.10 0.75
CA ASP A 206 2.35 9.22 -0.68
C ASP A 206 3.71 9.09 -1.35
N LEU A 207 3.87 8.12 -2.24
CA LEU A 207 5.10 7.82 -2.95
C LEU A 207 4.85 7.78 -4.45
N GLN A 208 5.83 8.18 -5.23
CA GLN A 208 5.84 7.93 -6.68
C GLN A 208 6.90 6.89 -7.01
N THR A 209 6.69 6.12 -8.07
CA THR A 209 7.62 5.06 -8.50
C THR A 209 9.02 5.57 -8.88
N THR A 210 9.16 6.88 -9.08
CA THR A 210 10.45 7.56 -9.32
C THR A 210 11.14 8.06 -8.07
N ASP A 211 10.46 8.02 -6.91
CA ASP A 211 10.99 8.56 -5.67
C ASP A 211 11.93 7.58 -4.96
N ASN A 212 12.86 8.14 -4.18
CA ASN A 212 13.52 7.36 -3.16
C ASN A 212 12.61 7.27 -1.91
N PHE A 213 12.00 6.11 -1.68
CA PHE A 213 11.07 5.92 -0.56
C PHE A 213 11.72 5.90 0.83
N MET A 214 13.04 5.72 0.93
CA MET A 214 13.72 5.56 2.22
C MET A 214 13.62 6.79 3.13
N PRO A 215 13.87 8.03 2.66
CA PRO A 215 13.76 9.22 3.52
C PRO A 215 12.35 9.44 4.08
N PRO A 216 11.26 9.44 3.27
CA PRO A 216 9.91 9.62 3.79
C PRO A 216 9.46 8.48 4.70
N LEU A 217 9.88 7.24 4.43
CA LEU A 217 9.59 6.09 5.27
C LEU A 217 10.25 6.24 6.67
N ARG A 218 11.53 6.59 6.72
CA ARG A 218 12.24 6.87 7.97
C ARG A 218 11.61 8.02 8.75
N ALA A 219 11.23 9.10 8.07
CA ALA A 219 10.59 10.26 8.70
C ALA A 219 9.23 9.88 9.33
N LEU A 220 8.43 9.06 8.64
CA LEU A 220 7.16 8.54 9.17
C LEU A 220 7.38 7.79 10.48
N PHE A 221 8.26 6.79 10.50
CA PHE A 221 8.49 5.96 11.68
C PHE A 221 9.16 6.74 12.82
N ALA A 222 10.10 7.64 12.53
CA ALA A 222 10.70 8.52 13.54
C ALA A 222 9.68 9.46 14.20
N ARG A 223 8.71 9.98 13.44
CA ARG A 223 7.62 10.79 13.98
C ARG A 223 6.71 9.97 14.90
N ARG A 224 6.40 8.73 14.49
CA ARG A 224 5.54 7.82 15.23
C ARG A 224 6.17 7.35 16.54
N SER A 225 7.45 6.99 16.54
CA SER A 225 8.15 6.58 17.77
C SER A 225 8.12 7.67 18.84
N ARG A 226 8.19 8.95 18.46
CA ARG A 226 8.08 10.08 19.39
C ARG A 226 6.67 10.26 19.99
N LYS A 227 5.61 9.85 19.27
CA LYS A 227 4.24 9.89 19.78
C LYS A 227 3.99 8.83 20.86
N PHE A 228 4.63 7.67 20.76
CA PHE A 228 4.48 6.56 21.70
C PHE A 228 5.43 6.64 22.93
N SER A 229 6.41 7.57 22.89
CA SER A 229 7.34 7.78 24.01
C SER A 229 6.89 8.88 24.98
N ARG A 230 5.73 9.47 24.78
CA ARG A 230 5.06 10.43 25.66
C ARG A 230 3.85 9.79 26.32
#